data_38fdd338a81adf3698bf8495905c6586
#
_entry.id   38fdd338a81adf3698bf8495905c6586
#
_cell.length_a   1.000
_cell.length_b   1.000
_cell.length_c   1.000
_cell.angle_alpha   90.00
_cell.angle_beta   90.00
_cell.angle_gamma   90.00
#
_symmetry.space_group_name_H-M   'P 1'
#
loop_
_entity.id
_entity.type
_entity.pdbx_description
1 polymer ?
#
loop_
_entity_poly.entity_id
_entity_poly.type
_entity_poly.pdbx_seq_one_letter_code
_entity_poly.pdbx_strand_id
1 'polypeptide(L)'
;TQLFFEPDSALIRKVDSIYNAMTDKQRAAQMIMTASSTAPKLGYPYDKARQLIKDGWVGNLVFLKGSKSAFAAQVKELNALPGMLRPLYACDCEPSLMNSKWPGTQQVLKANQQNTEELVETNTHVIISDMKEVGVQLNFAPVADNALNKDVISTRAFGNDPNSIIQL
;
A
#
# COMPACT_ATOMS: atom_id res chain seq x y z
N THR A 1 20.72 11.75 4.22
CA THR A 1 19.61 10.79 3.99
C THR A 1 20.20 9.41 4.04
N GLN A 2 19.88 8.63 5.07
CA GLN A 2 20.35 7.24 5.18
C GLN A 2 19.68 6.43 4.06
N LEU A 3 20.47 5.75 3.25
CA LEU A 3 19.93 4.94 2.16
C LEU A 3 19.10 3.77 2.76
N PHE A 4 17.97 3.47 2.14
CA PHE A 4 17.05 2.40 2.58
C PHE A 4 17.75 1.04 2.79
N PHE A 5 18.85 0.79 2.08
CA PHE A 5 19.62 -0.44 2.12
C PHE A 5 20.87 -0.39 3.01
N GLU A 6 21.14 0.74 3.69
CA GLU A 6 22.25 0.81 4.65
C GLU A 6 21.75 0.28 6.01
N PRO A 7 22.25 -0.88 6.45
CA PRO A 7 21.78 -1.47 7.68
C PRO A 7 22.31 -0.71 8.90
N ASP A 8 21.42 -0.13 9.69
CA ASP A 8 21.73 0.34 11.03
C ASP A 8 21.95 -0.86 11.96
N SER A 9 23.11 -0.94 12.61
CA SER A 9 23.43 -2.04 13.51
C SER A 9 22.47 -2.19 14.71
N ALA A 10 21.83 -1.09 15.15
CA ALA A 10 20.80 -1.13 16.19
C ALA A 10 19.49 -1.71 15.64
N LEU A 11 19.13 -1.36 14.41
CA LEU A 11 17.97 -1.92 13.74
C LEU A 11 18.14 -3.41 13.49
N ILE A 12 19.33 -3.85 13.00
CA ILE A 12 19.63 -5.28 12.79
C ILE A 12 19.43 -6.06 14.09
N ARG A 13 20.06 -5.63 15.20
CA ARG A 13 19.91 -6.31 16.50
C ARG A 13 18.45 -6.41 16.93
N LYS A 14 17.65 -5.35 16.70
CA LYS A 14 16.22 -5.36 17.02
C LYS A 14 15.45 -6.37 16.15
N VAL A 15 15.72 -6.40 14.85
CA VAL A 15 15.12 -7.36 13.91
C VAL A 15 15.49 -8.79 14.30
N ASP A 16 16.77 -9.06 14.57
CA ASP A 16 17.24 -10.38 14.98
C ASP A 16 16.58 -10.84 16.28
N SER A 17 16.46 -9.95 17.26
CA SER A 17 15.78 -10.24 18.53
C SER A 17 14.33 -10.65 18.31
N ILE A 18 13.59 -9.92 17.47
CA ILE A 18 12.19 -10.22 17.13
C ILE A 18 12.12 -11.54 16.35
N TYR A 19 12.95 -11.69 15.32
CA TYR A 19 12.98 -12.89 14.48
C TYR A 19 13.27 -14.16 15.28
N ASN A 20 14.25 -14.11 16.18
CA ASN A 20 14.62 -15.26 17.02
C ASN A 20 13.54 -15.63 18.05
N ALA A 21 12.70 -14.66 18.45
CA ALA A 21 11.57 -14.90 19.35
C ALA A 21 10.34 -15.47 18.62
N MET A 22 10.30 -15.43 17.28
CA MET A 22 9.19 -15.94 16.48
C MET A 22 9.23 -17.45 16.29
N THR A 23 8.07 -18.07 16.29
CA THR A 23 7.86 -19.43 15.75
C THR A 23 7.96 -19.43 14.22
N ASP A 24 8.21 -20.59 13.62
CA ASP A 24 8.26 -20.73 12.16
C ASP A 24 6.94 -20.32 11.49
N LYS A 25 5.80 -20.60 12.12
CA LYS A 25 4.49 -20.12 11.67
C LYS A 25 4.44 -18.59 11.62
N GLN A 26 4.90 -17.91 12.65
CA GLN A 26 4.92 -16.45 12.71
C GLN A 26 5.88 -15.85 11.67
N ARG A 27 7.05 -16.48 11.46
CA ARG A 27 7.99 -16.07 10.39
C ARG A 27 7.37 -16.19 9.01
N ALA A 28 6.74 -17.34 8.73
CA ALA A 28 6.02 -17.57 7.46
C ALA A 28 4.89 -16.55 7.25
N ALA A 29 4.12 -16.25 8.30
CA ALA A 29 3.04 -15.27 8.24
C ALA A 29 3.52 -13.87 7.84
N GLN A 30 4.75 -13.45 8.25
CA GLN A 30 5.30 -12.15 7.85
C GLN A 30 5.56 -12.02 6.35
N MET A 31 5.66 -13.13 5.63
CA MET A 31 5.84 -13.16 4.17
C MET A 31 4.50 -13.16 3.41
N ILE A 32 3.37 -13.23 4.11
CA ILE A 32 2.04 -13.36 3.51
C ILE A 32 1.24 -12.09 3.75
N MET A 33 0.66 -11.55 2.68
CA MET A 33 -0.26 -10.42 2.71
C MET A 33 -1.63 -10.87 2.20
N THR A 34 -2.68 -10.58 2.97
CA THR A 34 -4.07 -10.77 2.54
C THR A 34 -4.70 -9.46 2.13
N ALA A 35 -5.86 -9.51 1.50
CA ALA A 35 -6.55 -8.32 1.05
C ALA A 35 -7.76 -7.99 1.94
N SER A 36 -8.09 -6.68 2.01
CA SER A 36 -9.34 -6.18 2.57
C SER A 36 -10.03 -5.23 1.61
N SER A 37 -11.34 -5.33 1.53
CA SER A 37 -12.19 -4.42 0.76
C SER A 37 -13.52 -4.24 1.48
N THR A 38 -14.04 -3.00 1.48
CA THR A 38 -15.42 -2.73 1.92
C THR A 38 -16.42 -2.84 0.77
N ALA A 39 -15.96 -3.14 -0.46
CA ALA A 39 -16.81 -3.38 -1.62
C ALA A 39 -17.19 -4.87 -1.69
N PRO A 40 -18.47 -5.25 -1.41
CA PRO A 40 -18.87 -6.67 -1.26
C PRO A 40 -18.57 -7.53 -2.50
N LYS A 41 -18.67 -6.94 -3.69
CA LYS A 41 -18.44 -7.64 -4.96
C LYS A 41 -16.99 -8.11 -5.18
N LEU A 42 -16.02 -7.56 -4.44
CA LEU A 42 -14.62 -7.97 -4.57
C LEU A 42 -14.27 -9.25 -3.78
N GLY A 43 -15.13 -9.69 -2.86
CA GLY A 43 -14.94 -10.95 -2.16
C GLY A 43 -13.81 -10.99 -1.11
N TYR A 44 -13.35 -9.82 -0.63
CA TYR A 44 -12.31 -9.69 0.39
C TYR A 44 -12.85 -9.00 1.67
N PRO A 45 -13.77 -9.65 2.42
CA PRO A 45 -14.34 -9.02 3.60
C PRO A 45 -13.29 -8.86 4.71
N TYR A 46 -13.34 -7.71 5.38
CA TYR A 46 -12.39 -7.38 6.45
C TYR A 46 -12.38 -8.40 7.59
N ASP A 47 -13.55 -8.90 8.00
CA ASP A 47 -13.64 -9.86 9.11
C ASP A 47 -12.81 -11.12 8.87
N LYS A 48 -12.78 -11.60 7.61
CA LYS A 48 -11.95 -12.74 7.23
C LYS A 48 -10.45 -12.39 7.31
N ALA A 49 -10.05 -11.24 6.80
CA ALA A 49 -8.67 -10.77 6.87
C ALA A 49 -8.22 -10.60 8.33
N ARG A 50 -9.06 -9.95 9.16
CA ARG A 50 -8.85 -9.77 10.59
C ARG A 50 -8.66 -11.10 11.32
N GLN A 51 -9.50 -12.10 11.02
CA GLN A 51 -9.39 -13.42 11.64
C GLN A 51 -8.09 -14.12 11.25
N LEU A 52 -7.70 -14.09 9.97
CA LEU A 52 -6.44 -14.67 9.50
C LEU A 52 -5.21 -14.04 10.17
N ILE A 53 -5.23 -12.72 10.38
CA ILE A 53 -4.17 -11.99 11.09
C ILE A 53 -4.17 -12.39 12.57
N LYS A 54 -5.34 -12.40 13.23
CA LYS A 54 -5.48 -12.78 14.63
C LYS A 54 -5.00 -14.22 14.91
N ASP A 55 -5.27 -15.14 13.98
CA ASP A 55 -4.86 -16.54 14.09
C ASP A 55 -3.39 -16.78 13.71
N GLY A 56 -2.69 -15.73 13.28
CA GLY A 56 -1.27 -15.76 12.92
C GLY A 56 -0.98 -16.53 11.62
N TRP A 57 -1.93 -16.59 10.68
CA TRP A 57 -1.74 -17.14 9.35
C TRP A 57 -1.17 -16.13 8.35
N VAL A 58 -1.42 -14.85 8.59
CA VAL A 58 -1.04 -13.74 7.71
C VAL A 58 -0.51 -12.61 8.58
N GLY A 59 0.59 -11.99 8.17
CA GLY A 59 1.24 -10.89 8.89
C GLY A 59 0.93 -9.50 8.32
N ASN A 60 0.38 -9.41 7.10
CA ASN A 60 0.26 -8.14 6.38
C ASN A 60 -1.10 -8.00 5.69
N LEU A 61 -1.47 -6.76 5.33
CA LEU A 61 -2.79 -6.45 4.75
C LEU A 61 -2.67 -5.43 3.63
N VAL A 62 -3.26 -5.72 2.47
CA VAL A 62 -3.44 -4.77 1.38
C VAL A 62 -4.89 -4.28 1.30
N PHE A 63 -5.07 -2.98 1.21
CA PHE A 63 -6.37 -2.34 1.05
C PHE A 63 -6.70 -2.15 -0.44
N LEU A 64 -7.80 -2.74 -0.91
CA LEU A 64 -8.19 -2.69 -2.32
C LEU A 64 -9.19 -1.56 -2.61
N LYS A 65 -10.43 -1.72 -2.20
CA LYS A 65 -11.50 -0.74 -2.45
C LYS A 65 -12.35 -0.52 -1.20
N GLY A 66 -12.45 0.73 -0.78
CA GLY A 66 -13.21 1.12 0.40
C GLY A 66 -12.93 2.56 0.81
N SER A 67 -13.73 3.13 1.71
CA SER A 67 -13.53 4.49 2.16
C SER A 67 -12.24 4.62 2.98
N LYS A 68 -11.59 5.78 2.86
CA LYS A 68 -10.42 6.17 3.66
C LYS A 68 -10.68 5.97 5.17
N SER A 69 -11.84 6.43 5.64
CA SER A 69 -12.23 6.31 7.06
C SER A 69 -12.39 4.86 7.53
N ALA A 70 -12.96 3.98 6.68
CA ALA A 70 -13.11 2.57 7.02
C ALA A 70 -11.75 1.88 7.13
N PHE A 71 -10.81 2.16 6.22
CA PHE A 71 -9.47 1.60 6.29
C PHE A 71 -8.67 2.11 7.49
N ALA A 72 -8.78 3.40 7.82
CA ALA A 72 -8.18 3.93 9.05
C ALA A 72 -8.71 3.26 10.32
N ALA A 73 -10.02 2.96 10.37
CA ALA A 73 -10.62 2.21 11.47
C ALA A 73 -10.07 0.77 11.55
N GLN A 74 -9.91 0.08 10.42
CA GLN A 74 -9.33 -1.27 10.37
C GLN A 74 -7.87 -1.28 10.85
N VAL A 75 -7.05 -0.33 10.41
CA VAL A 75 -5.65 -0.17 10.88
C VAL A 75 -5.61 0.04 12.39
N LYS A 76 -6.45 0.94 12.91
CA LYS A 76 -6.54 1.22 14.35
C LYS A 76 -6.90 -0.04 15.14
N GLU A 77 -7.89 -0.80 14.67
CA GLU A 77 -8.34 -2.04 15.31
C GLU A 77 -7.22 -3.10 15.32
N LEU A 78 -6.59 -3.35 14.16
CA LEU A 78 -5.53 -4.36 14.06
C LEU A 78 -4.30 -4.00 14.89
N ASN A 79 -3.94 -2.72 14.94
CA ASN A 79 -2.82 -2.24 15.76
C ASN A 79 -3.08 -2.34 17.27
N ALA A 80 -4.33 -2.47 17.70
CA ALA A 80 -4.72 -2.65 19.08
C ALA A 80 -4.73 -4.13 19.53
N LEU A 81 -4.52 -5.09 18.62
CA LEU A 81 -4.49 -6.51 18.97
C LEU A 81 -3.26 -6.82 19.83
N PRO A 82 -3.43 -7.47 21.00
CA PRO A 82 -2.34 -7.73 21.91
C PRO A 82 -1.40 -8.83 21.39
N GLY A 83 -0.11 -8.72 21.72
CA GLY A 83 0.87 -9.79 21.48
C GLY A 83 1.25 -10.02 20.02
N MET A 84 0.89 -9.12 19.13
CA MET A 84 1.19 -9.22 17.69
C MET A 84 2.17 -8.14 17.24
N LEU A 85 3.02 -8.49 16.27
CA LEU A 85 3.65 -7.46 15.45
C LEU A 85 2.58 -6.70 14.67
N ARG A 86 2.77 -5.39 14.57
CA ARG A 86 1.88 -4.59 13.74
C ARG A 86 2.01 -5.03 12.27
N PRO A 87 0.90 -5.30 11.58
CA PRO A 87 0.95 -5.63 10.17
C PRO A 87 1.58 -4.52 9.33
N LEU A 88 2.28 -4.89 8.26
CA LEU A 88 2.59 -3.98 7.18
C LEU A 88 1.30 -3.76 6.38
N TYR A 89 0.89 -2.51 6.27
CA TYR A 89 -0.28 -2.13 5.48
C TYR A 89 0.15 -1.61 4.12
N ALA A 90 -0.47 -2.14 3.07
CA ALA A 90 -0.21 -1.75 1.70
C ALA A 90 -1.48 -1.24 1.00
N CYS A 91 -1.28 -0.52 -0.08
CA CYS A 91 -2.33 -0.17 -1.02
C CYS A 91 -1.82 -0.25 -2.47
N ASP A 92 -2.76 -0.14 -3.39
CA ASP A 92 -2.53 0.08 -4.80
C ASP A 92 -3.14 1.45 -5.15
N CYS A 93 -2.50 2.50 -4.58
CA CYS A 93 -2.95 3.87 -4.66
C CYS A 93 -2.32 4.56 -5.88
N GLU A 94 -2.61 4.03 -7.07
CA GLU A 94 -2.18 4.65 -8.30
C GLU A 94 -2.99 5.94 -8.63
N PRO A 95 -2.38 6.97 -9.20
CA PRO A 95 -3.02 8.27 -9.42
C PRO A 95 -4.38 8.16 -10.11
N SER A 96 -4.46 7.34 -11.16
CA SER A 96 -5.67 7.25 -11.99
C SER A 96 -6.86 6.55 -11.34
N LEU A 97 -6.64 5.75 -10.31
CA LEU A 97 -7.67 4.92 -9.69
C LEU A 97 -7.90 5.25 -8.20
N MET A 98 -6.99 5.96 -7.54
CA MET A 98 -7.05 6.20 -6.10
C MET A 98 -8.40 6.79 -5.66
N ASN A 99 -8.86 7.88 -6.28
CA ASN A 99 -10.11 8.53 -5.89
C ASN A 99 -11.36 7.66 -6.07
N SER A 100 -11.32 6.72 -7.03
CA SER A 100 -12.41 5.76 -7.26
C SER A 100 -12.33 4.53 -6.36
N LYS A 101 -11.12 4.12 -5.99
CA LYS A 101 -10.88 2.99 -5.08
C LYS A 101 -11.06 3.38 -3.62
N TRP A 102 -10.65 4.61 -3.26
CA TRP A 102 -10.63 5.12 -1.89
C TRP A 102 -11.46 6.41 -1.74
N PRO A 103 -12.80 6.35 -1.75
CA PRO A 103 -13.64 7.50 -1.45
C PRO A 103 -13.23 8.18 -0.14
N GLY A 104 -13.16 9.52 -0.16
CA GLY A 104 -12.72 10.34 0.96
C GLY A 104 -11.25 10.76 0.90
N THR A 105 -10.50 10.35 -0.13
CA THR A 105 -9.16 10.89 -0.41
C THR A 105 -9.21 12.23 -1.14
N GLN A 106 -8.13 12.99 -1.05
CA GLN A 106 -7.95 14.21 -1.81
C GLN A 106 -7.91 13.91 -3.32
N GLN A 107 -8.27 14.90 -4.13
CA GLN A 107 -8.27 14.72 -5.59
C GLN A 107 -6.84 14.65 -6.14
N VAL A 108 -6.61 13.67 -6.99
CA VAL A 108 -5.33 13.42 -7.66
C VAL A 108 -5.58 13.40 -9.17
N LEU A 109 -4.68 14.00 -9.94
CA LEU A 109 -4.69 13.93 -11.39
C LEU A 109 -4.42 12.49 -11.83
N LYS A 110 -5.04 12.07 -12.96
CA LYS A 110 -4.71 10.79 -13.58
C LYS A 110 -3.26 10.78 -14.06
N ALA A 111 -2.62 9.62 -14.11
CA ALA A 111 -1.22 9.50 -14.52
C ALA A 111 -0.94 10.16 -15.88
N ASN A 112 -1.81 9.95 -16.87
CA ASN A 112 -1.67 10.56 -18.20
C ASN A 112 -1.86 12.09 -18.25
N GLN A 113 -2.20 12.71 -17.13
CA GLN A 113 -2.32 14.17 -16.97
C GLN A 113 -1.11 14.76 -16.22
N GLN A 114 -0.23 13.92 -15.69
CA GLN A 114 0.96 14.31 -14.94
C GLN A 114 2.17 14.26 -15.88
N ASN A 115 2.33 15.29 -16.67
CA ASN A 115 3.34 15.39 -17.75
C ASN A 115 4.56 16.24 -17.37
N THR A 116 4.70 16.62 -16.12
CA THR A 116 5.85 17.34 -15.58
C THR A 116 6.23 16.74 -14.23
N GLU A 117 7.51 16.80 -13.88
CA GLU A 117 8.03 16.38 -12.57
C GLU A 117 7.30 17.06 -11.40
N GLU A 118 7.02 18.36 -11.50
CA GLU A 118 6.29 19.12 -10.49
C GLU A 118 4.87 18.56 -10.25
N LEU A 119 4.15 18.18 -11.33
CA LEU A 119 2.82 17.56 -11.20
C LEU A 119 2.90 16.18 -10.56
N VAL A 120 3.89 15.39 -10.92
CA VAL A 120 4.10 14.06 -10.32
C VAL A 120 4.43 14.20 -8.84
N GLU A 121 5.36 15.08 -8.48
CA GLU A 121 5.73 15.34 -7.10
C GLU A 121 4.53 15.81 -6.27
N THR A 122 3.79 16.81 -6.74
CA THR A 122 2.62 17.35 -6.06
C THR A 122 1.55 16.27 -5.81
N ASN A 123 1.20 15.50 -6.83
CA ASN A 123 0.19 14.44 -6.71
C ASN A 123 0.68 13.29 -5.83
N THR A 124 1.97 12.96 -5.89
CA THR A 124 2.58 11.95 -5.02
C THR A 124 2.53 12.38 -3.55
N HIS A 125 2.80 13.64 -3.24
CA HIS A 125 2.65 14.17 -1.89
C HIS A 125 1.22 14.06 -1.36
N VAL A 126 0.22 14.32 -2.19
CA VAL A 126 -1.20 14.13 -1.84
C VAL A 126 -1.51 12.66 -1.52
N ILE A 127 -1.06 11.74 -2.39
CA ILE A 127 -1.24 10.29 -2.17
C ILE A 127 -0.58 9.85 -0.85
N ILE A 128 0.67 10.26 -0.62
CA ILE A 128 1.41 9.93 0.60
C ILE A 128 0.72 10.50 1.84
N SER A 129 0.15 11.71 1.76
CA SER A 129 -0.59 12.31 2.87
C SER A 129 -1.81 11.46 3.25
N ASP A 130 -2.63 11.07 2.27
CA ASP A 130 -3.79 10.21 2.48
C ASP A 130 -3.40 8.82 3.01
N MET A 131 -2.32 8.23 2.50
CA MET A 131 -1.79 6.96 2.99
C MET A 131 -1.35 7.06 4.46
N LYS A 132 -0.65 8.13 4.83
CA LYS A 132 -0.19 8.37 6.22
C LYS A 132 -1.37 8.54 7.18
N GLU A 133 -2.43 9.25 6.78
CA GLU A 133 -3.63 9.41 7.60
C GLU A 133 -4.34 8.08 7.86
N VAL A 134 -4.32 7.16 6.90
CA VAL A 134 -4.83 5.79 7.08
C VAL A 134 -3.88 4.91 7.91
N GLY A 135 -2.59 5.19 7.87
CA GLY A 135 -1.53 4.38 8.49
C GLY A 135 -0.95 3.31 7.55
N VAL A 136 -1.00 3.55 6.24
CA VAL A 136 -0.42 2.66 5.20
C VAL A 136 1.04 3.03 4.96
N GLN A 137 1.93 2.02 4.86
CA GLN A 137 3.37 2.20 4.71
C GLN A 137 3.88 1.86 3.31
N LEU A 138 3.18 1.01 2.55
CA LEU A 138 3.63 0.51 1.26
C LEU A 138 2.61 0.82 0.17
N ASN A 139 3.07 1.39 -0.94
CA ASN A 139 2.28 1.58 -2.14
C ASN A 139 2.82 0.71 -3.27
N PHE A 140 1.97 -0.07 -3.94
CA PHE A 140 2.33 -0.86 -5.13
C PHE A 140 2.27 -0.06 -6.44
N ALA A 141 1.95 1.23 -6.36
CA ALA A 141 2.04 2.18 -7.48
C ALA A 141 3.45 2.84 -7.50
N PRO A 142 3.83 3.47 -8.62
CA PRO A 142 3.05 3.74 -9.81
C PRO A 142 3.00 2.58 -10.81
N VAL A 143 2.10 2.68 -11.81
CA VAL A 143 2.11 1.80 -12.98
C VAL A 143 3.19 2.30 -13.94
N ALA A 144 4.20 1.47 -14.17
CA ALA A 144 5.36 1.78 -15.04
C ALA A 144 5.16 1.38 -16.52
N ASP A 145 3.98 0.86 -16.86
CA ASP A 145 3.63 0.49 -18.25
C ASP A 145 3.52 1.73 -19.14
N ASN A 146 3.88 1.58 -20.42
CA ASN A 146 3.56 2.58 -21.43
C ASN A 146 2.10 2.47 -21.90
N ALA A 147 1.56 3.54 -22.52
CA ALA A 147 0.18 3.60 -22.95
C ALA A 147 -0.08 2.96 -24.35
N LEU A 148 0.79 2.07 -24.82
CA LEU A 148 0.63 1.42 -26.15
C LEU A 148 -0.63 0.55 -26.20
N ASN A 149 -0.97 -0.12 -25.10
CA ASN A 149 -2.23 -0.85 -24.99
C ASN A 149 -3.29 0.03 -24.31
N LYS A 150 -4.04 0.77 -25.13
CA LYS A 150 -5.06 1.71 -24.65
C LYS A 150 -6.25 1.03 -23.96
N ASP A 151 -6.53 -0.22 -24.27
CA ASP A 151 -7.68 -0.93 -23.70
C ASP A 151 -7.42 -1.38 -22.27
N VAL A 152 -6.16 -1.60 -21.91
CA VAL A 152 -5.76 -2.11 -20.58
C VAL A 152 -5.16 -0.98 -19.72
N ILE A 153 -4.18 -0.26 -20.23
CA ILE A 153 -3.41 0.73 -19.45
C ILE A 153 -4.08 2.10 -19.52
N SER A 154 -4.45 2.57 -20.72
CA SER A 154 -5.21 3.81 -20.92
C SER A 154 -4.65 5.00 -20.11
N THR A 155 -5.48 5.57 -19.23
CA THR A 155 -5.15 6.75 -18.41
C THR A 155 -4.21 6.43 -17.24
N ARG A 156 -3.82 5.16 -17.04
CA ARG A 156 -2.98 4.72 -15.92
C ARG A 156 -1.48 4.90 -16.19
N ALA A 157 -1.07 5.02 -17.46
CA ALA A 157 0.32 5.28 -17.84
C ALA A 157 0.62 6.79 -17.83
N PHE A 158 1.85 7.14 -17.51
CA PHE A 158 2.37 8.52 -17.57
C PHE A 158 2.68 8.98 -19.01
N GLY A 159 2.73 8.07 -19.97
CA GLY A 159 2.98 8.39 -21.38
C GLY A 159 3.25 7.15 -22.22
N ASN A 160 3.72 7.38 -23.46
CA ASN A 160 4.06 6.33 -24.42
C ASN A 160 5.56 6.14 -24.60
N ASP A 161 6.34 7.17 -24.31
CA ASP A 161 7.80 7.15 -24.45
C ASP A 161 8.47 6.74 -23.13
N PRO A 162 9.19 5.60 -23.11
CA PRO A 162 9.86 5.12 -21.91
C PRO A 162 10.86 6.11 -21.30
N ASN A 163 11.57 6.88 -22.14
CA ASN A 163 12.55 7.84 -21.64
C ASN A 163 11.90 8.99 -20.88
N SER A 164 10.74 9.46 -21.37
CA SER A 164 9.96 10.48 -20.67
C SER A 164 9.36 9.95 -19.37
N ILE A 165 8.91 8.70 -19.35
CA ILE A 165 8.34 8.06 -18.15
C ILE A 165 9.39 7.89 -17.04
N ILE A 166 10.64 7.56 -17.41
CA ILE A 166 11.74 7.38 -16.45
C ILE A 166 12.15 8.71 -15.77
N GLN A 167 11.91 9.84 -16.43
CA GLN A 167 12.23 11.17 -15.92
C GLN A 167 11.16 11.77 -15.02
N LEU A 168 9.95 11.22 -15.05
CA LEU A 168 8.83 11.66 -14.22
C LEU A 168 8.83 10.93 -12.87
#